data_f3ddcd53d1ce460c85c3605b68343231
#
_entry.id   f3ddcd53d1ce460c85c3605b68343231
#
_cell.length_a   1.000
_cell.length_b   1.000
_cell.length_c   1.000
_cell.angle_alpha   90.00
_cell.angle_beta   90.00
_cell.angle_gamma   90.00
#
_symmetry.space_group_name_H-M   'P 1'
#
loop_
_entity.id
_entity.type
_entity.pdbx_description
1 polymer ?
#
loop_
_entity_poly.entity_id
_entity_poly.type
_entity_poly.pdbx_seq_one_letter_code
_entity_poly.pdbx_strand_id
1 'polypeptide(L)'
;MKGRMVHLSGGDIEFQPYSIHPHEYINSVSRGELNKILMTKAEASGKVQIYFDHSLLEIDEYTNELIFENGNRTPVAGHVFGADGTGSVIRNYIDEKVLSPSYVDPLGHDYKELHIAPGKDGEFQLDSSALHIWPRGEFMLIALPNTDKSFTCTLFLPAQGKRSFESLGTPELITEFFHTYFEDVQPLIENFPNTFFDNPTGKLATVYSDEWQYNNQYCLIGDAAHAVVPFFGQGMNASFEDCEVLMQCLDEAQGNWEGVCKKYSSVRKADGDAIAKMAIENYVEMRDLVTQKEFIQ
;
A
#
# COMPACT_ATOMS: atom_id res chain seq x y z
N MET A 1 -15.92 -7.95 4.39
CA MET A 1 -16.12 -7.29 5.71
C MET A 1 -17.28 -6.32 5.60
N LYS A 2 -18.15 -6.29 6.62
CA LYS A 2 -19.36 -5.43 6.65
C LYS A 2 -19.16 -4.15 7.45
N GLY A 3 -18.09 -4.05 8.21
CA GLY A 3 -17.79 -2.91 9.05
C GLY A 3 -16.46 -3.03 9.76
N ARG A 4 -16.26 -2.14 10.71
CA ARG A 4 -15.10 -2.10 11.62
C ARG A 4 -15.50 -2.62 12.99
N MET A 5 -14.65 -3.41 13.62
CA MET A 5 -14.74 -3.81 15.01
C MET A 5 -13.70 -2.99 15.79
N VAL A 6 -14.13 -1.99 16.52
CA VAL A 6 -13.25 -1.04 17.22
C VAL A 6 -13.03 -1.51 18.65
N HIS A 7 -11.78 -1.85 18.98
CA HIS A 7 -11.35 -2.31 20.29
C HIS A 7 -10.84 -1.12 21.13
N LEU A 8 -11.67 -0.62 22.02
CA LEU A 8 -11.36 0.54 22.85
C LEU A 8 -10.36 0.19 23.96
N SER A 9 -9.63 1.19 24.45
CA SER A 9 -8.63 0.99 25.52
C SER A 9 -9.20 0.49 26.86
N GLY A 10 -10.52 0.58 27.05
CA GLY A 10 -11.22 0.06 28.25
C GLY A 10 -11.67 -1.39 28.15
N GLY A 11 -11.39 -2.08 27.03
CA GLY A 11 -11.84 -3.45 26.75
C GLY A 11 -13.21 -3.55 26.08
N ASP A 12 -13.92 -2.44 25.91
CA ASP A 12 -15.17 -2.40 25.15
C ASP A 12 -14.88 -2.57 23.65
N ILE A 13 -15.80 -3.26 22.96
CA ILE A 13 -15.71 -3.49 21.50
C ILE A 13 -16.98 -2.94 20.87
N GLU A 14 -16.82 -2.07 19.88
CA GLU A 14 -17.91 -1.46 19.15
C GLU A 14 -17.87 -1.84 17.67
N PHE A 15 -19.03 -2.25 17.12
CA PHE A 15 -19.15 -2.52 15.68
C PHE A 15 -19.66 -1.27 14.96
N GLN A 16 -18.92 -0.82 13.94
CA GLN A 16 -19.27 0.30 13.08
C GLN A 16 -19.49 -0.21 11.65
N PRO A 17 -20.72 -0.23 11.14
CA PRO A 17 -21.00 -0.72 9.79
C PRO A 17 -20.45 0.25 8.73
N TYR A 18 -19.97 -0.26 7.59
CA TYR A 18 -19.56 0.55 6.44
C TYR A 18 -20.74 1.17 5.69
N SER A 19 -21.91 0.55 5.79
CA SER A 19 -23.13 1.02 5.12
C SER A 19 -24.36 0.68 5.94
N ILE A 20 -25.42 1.48 5.75
CA ILE A 20 -26.76 1.19 6.24
C ILE A 20 -27.43 0.03 5.48
N HIS A 21 -26.88 -0.38 4.34
CA HIS A 21 -27.39 -1.47 3.52
C HIS A 21 -26.66 -2.79 3.83
N PRO A 22 -27.35 -3.82 4.35
CA PRO A 22 -26.71 -5.06 4.82
C PRO A 22 -25.98 -5.88 3.73
N HIS A 23 -26.28 -5.62 2.45
CA HIS A 23 -25.69 -6.31 1.31
C HIS A 23 -24.39 -5.64 0.81
N GLU A 24 -24.08 -4.45 1.30
CA GLU A 24 -22.83 -3.76 0.97
C GLU A 24 -21.71 -4.20 1.90
N TYR A 25 -20.57 -4.53 1.30
CA TYR A 25 -19.39 -4.99 2.02
C TYR A 25 -18.13 -4.71 1.19
N ILE A 26 -17.00 -4.75 1.85
CA ILE A 26 -15.68 -4.71 1.19
C ILE A 26 -15.00 -6.07 1.30
N ASN A 27 -14.18 -6.39 0.29
CA ASN A 27 -13.37 -7.60 0.28
C ASN A 27 -11.96 -7.31 0.74
N SER A 28 -11.41 -8.24 1.52
CA SER A 28 -9.98 -8.32 1.80
C SER A 28 -9.37 -9.33 0.83
N VAL A 29 -8.14 -9.08 0.40
CA VAL A 29 -7.40 -9.97 -0.49
C VAL A 29 -5.94 -10.07 -0.04
N SER A 30 -5.39 -11.27 -0.06
CA SER A 30 -3.95 -11.46 0.14
C SER A 30 -3.15 -10.86 -1.01
N ARG A 31 -2.25 -9.91 -0.71
CA ARG A 31 -1.37 -9.28 -1.72
C ARG A 31 -0.54 -10.32 -2.45
N GLY A 32 0.04 -11.28 -1.71
CA GLY A 32 0.89 -12.32 -2.28
C GLY A 32 0.13 -13.22 -3.24
N GLU A 33 -1.06 -13.69 -2.87
CA GLU A 33 -1.87 -14.56 -3.73
C GLU A 33 -2.39 -13.83 -4.97
N LEU A 34 -2.84 -12.58 -4.82
CA LEU A 34 -3.26 -11.76 -5.96
C LEU A 34 -2.10 -11.56 -6.94
N ASN A 35 -0.91 -11.23 -6.44
CA ASN A 35 0.27 -11.03 -7.27
C ASN A 35 0.65 -12.31 -8.04
N LYS A 36 0.67 -13.48 -7.39
CA LYS A 36 0.90 -14.77 -8.05
C LYS A 36 -0.11 -15.05 -9.17
N ILE A 37 -1.40 -14.80 -8.92
CA ILE A 37 -2.46 -14.99 -9.90
C ILE A 37 -2.26 -14.07 -11.12
N LEU A 38 -1.94 -12.79 -10.88
CA LEU A 38 -1.73 -11.81 -11.95
C LEU A 38 -0.51 -12.17 -12.80
N MET A 39 0.63 -12.50 -12.18
CA MET A 39 1.84 -12.94 -12.90
C MET A 39 1.56 -14.19 -13.72
N THR A 40 0.94 -15.21 -13.14
CA THR A 40 0.61 -16.45 -13.84
C THR A 40 -0.29 -16.19 -15.05
N LYS A 41 -1.31 -15.32 -14.91
CA LYS A 41 -2.19 -14.96 -16.03
C LYS A 41 -1.46 -14.15 -17.09
N ALA A 42 -0.57 -13.24 -16.71
CA ALA A 42 0.21 -12.46 -17.66
C ALA A 42 1.09 -13.37 -18.52
N GLU A 43 1.87 -14.27 -17.93
CA GLU A 43 2.72 -15.21 -18.65
C GLU A 43 1.91 -16.20 -19.49
N ALA A 44 0.78 -16.72 -18.98
CA ALA A 44 -0.10 -17.62 -19.73
C ALA A 44 -0.69 -17.00 -21.00
N SER A 45 -0.71 -15.67 -21.12
CA SER A 45 -1.10 -14.97 -22.35
C SER A 45 -0.14 -15.22 -23.52
N GLY A 46 1.11 -15.66 -23.24
CA GLY A 46 2.19 -15.81 -24.21
C GLY A 46 2.74 -14.49 -24.76
N LYS A 47 2.28 -13.35 -24.25
CA LYS A 47 2.68 -12.00 -24.67
C LYS A 47 3.57 -11.28 -23.65
N VAL A 48 3.69 -11.82 -22.45
CA VAL A 48 4.46 -11.25 -21.34
C VAL A 48 5.56 -12.20 -20.93
N GLN A 49 6.75 -11.67 -20.74
CA GLN A 49 7.88 -12.39 -20.15
C GLN A 49 8.30 -11.66 -18.87
N ILE A 50 8.37 -12.39 -17.76
CA ILE A 50 8.74 -11.86 -16.46
C ILE A 50 10.19 -12.25 -16.17
N TYR A 51 10.99 -11.26 -15.77
CA TYR A 51 12.36 -11.46 -15.31
C TYR A 51 12.47 -11.10 -13.85
N PHE A 52 12.80 -12.08 -13.01
CA PHE A 52 13.10 -11.88 -11.60
C PHE A 52 14.55 -11.46 -11.39
N ASP A 53 14.87 -10.88 -10.25
CA ASP A 53 16.21 -10.40 -9.90
C ASP A 53 16.76 -9.36 -10.89
N HIS A 54 15.85 -8.56 -11.47
CA HIS A 54 16.15 -7.47 -12.40
C HIS A 54 15.65 -6.14 -11.84
N SER A 55 16.19 -5.74 -10.69
CA SER A 55 15.95 -4.41 -10.10
C SER A 55 16.61 -3.36 -10.99
N LEU A 56 15.82 -2.38 -11.47
CA LEU A 56 16.34 -1.29 -12.30
C LEU A 56 17.22 -0.38 -11.43
N LEU A 57 18.45 -0.15 -11.90
CA LEU A 57 19.42 0.74 -11.22
C LEU A 57 19.40 2.14 -11.82
N GLU A 58 19.47 2.24 -13.15
CA GLU A 58 19.53 3.53 -13.86
C GLU A 58 19.14 3.37 -15.34
N ILE A 59 18.96 4.51 -16.02
CA ILE A 59 18.76 4.62 -17.46
C ILE A 59 19.99 5.29 -18.06
N ASP A 60 20.68 4.58 -18.96
CA ASP A 60 21.80 5.12 -19.71
C ASP A 60 21.28 5.80 -20.99
N GLU A 61 21.26 7.11 -20.98
CA GLU A 61 20.80 7.91 -22.14
C GLU A 61 21.72 7.81 -23.35
N TYR A 62 23.01 7.58 -23.14
CA TYR A 62 23.98 7.48 -24.23
C TYR A 62 23.79 6.23 -25.06
N THR A 63 23.55 5.11 -24.40
CA THR A 63 23.32 3.83 -25.05
C THR A 63 21.84 3.54 -25.26
N ASN A 64 20.94 4.34 -24.68
CA ASN A 64 19.50 4.13 -24.63
C ASN A 64 19.14 2.75 -24.06
N GLU A 65 19.73 2.43 -22.90
CA GLU A 65 19.57 1.13 -22.20
C GLU A 65 19.07 1.30 -20.78
N LEU A 66 18.29 0.32 -20.32
CA LEU A 66 17.99 0.09 -18.92
C LEU A 66 19.13 -0.71 -18.32
N ILE A 67 19.69 -0.27 -17.19
CA ILE A 67 20.76 -0.95 -16.44
C ILE A 67 20.16 -1.50 -15.16
N PHE A 68 20.39 -2.79 -14.92
CA PHE A 68 19.88 -3.48 -13.74
C PHE A 68 21.00 -3.76 -12.72
N GLU A 69 20.64 -3.86 -11.42
CA GLU A 69 21.60 -4.11 -10.33
C GLU A 69 22.44 -5.39 -10.52
N ASN A 70 21.90 -6.40 -11.21
CA ASN A 70 22.62 -7.63 -11.54
C ASN A 70 23.62 -7.48 -12.70
N GLY A 71 23.79 -6.25 -13.23
CA GLY A 71 24.68 -5.92 -14.34
C GLY A 71 24.10 -6.17 -15.73
N ASN A 72 22.89 -6.69 -15.84
CA ASN A 72 22.22 -6.84 -17.13
C ASN A 72 21.85 -5.47 -17.70
N ARG A 73 21.81 -5.40 -19.05
CA ARG A 73 21.41 -4.22 -19.82
C ARG A 73 20.36 -4.60 -20.85
N THR A 74 19.37 -3.76 -21.03
CA THR A 74 18.31 -3.97 -22.03
C THR A 74 18.09 -2.71 -22.83
N PRO A 75 18.22 -2.74 -24.16
CA PRO A 75 17.91 -1.60 -25.01
C PRO A 75 16.46 -1.16 -24.88
N VAL A 76 16.21 0.14 -24.81
CA VAL A 76 14.86 0.71 -24.82
C VAL A 76 14.37 0.73 -26.26
N ALA A 77 13.52 -0.23 -26.63
CA ALA A 77 12.98 -0.37 -27.98
C ALA A 77 11.55 0.19 -28.15
N GLY A 78 10.93 0.66 -27.08
CA GLY A 78 9.54 1.12 -27.07
C GLY A 78 9.24 1.98 -25.87
N HIS A 79 8.04 1.82 -25.30
CA HIS A 79 7.62 2.53 -24.09
C HIS A 79 8.13 1.81 -22.84
N VAL A 80 8.49 2.58 -21.83
CA VAL A 80 8.90 2.11 -20.50
C VAL A 80 7.88 2.58 -19.48
N PHE A 81 7.26 1.65 -18.79
CA PHE A 81 6.32 1.96 -17.71
C PHE A 81 6.98 1.72 -16.36
N GLY A 82 7.15 2.80 -15.58
CA GLY A 82 7.59 2.73 -14.19
C GLY A 82 6.43 2.34 -13.30
N ALA A 83 6.43 1.10 -12.83
CA ALA A 83 5.52 0.57 -11.81
C ALA A 83 6.32 0.07 -10.59
N ASP A 84 7.46 0.70 -10.34
CA ASP A 84 8.52 0.34 -9.41
C ASP A 84 8.36 0.99 -8.02
N GLY A 85 7.14 1.50 -7.73
CA GLY A 85 6.72 1.89 -6.40
C GLY A 85 7.25 3.25 -5.93
N THR A 86 7.14 3.50 -4.62
CA THR A 86 7.48 4.78 -3.99
C THR A 86 8.93 5.21 -4.23
N GLY A 87 9.86 4.27 -4.39
CA GLY A 87 11.28 4.53 -4.69
C GLY A 87 11.62 4.56 -6.18
N SER A 88 10.65 4.81 -7.07
CA SER A 88 10.77 4.67 -8.53
C SER A 88 12.01 5.31 -9.13
N VAL A 89 12.80 4.50 -9.82
CA VAL A 89 13.96 4.94 -10.62
C VAL A 89 13.47 5.68 -11.88
N ILE A 90 12.37 5.23 -12.47
CA ILE A 90 11.77 5.89 -13.64
C ILE A 90 11.26 7.28 -13.27
N ARG A 91 10.64 7.45 -12.10
CA ARG A 91 10.23 8.78 -11.62
C ARG A 91 11.42 9.70 -11.43
N ASN A 92 12.48 9.24 -10.76
CA ASN A 92 13.68 10.03 -10.57
C ASN A 92 14.29 10.47 -11.91
N TYR A 93 14.31 9.59 -12.90
CA TYR A 93 14.75 9.92 -14.26
C TYR A 93 13.87 10.99 -14.91
N ILE A 94 12.53 10.91 -14.78
CA ILE A 94 11.61 11.94 -15.29
C ILE A 94 11.85 13.26 -14.57
N ASP A 95 11.99 13.26 -13.25
CA ASP A 95 12.19 14.44 -12.42
C ASP A 95 13.45 15.25 -12.81
N GLU A 96 14.49 14.59 -13.28
CA GLU A 96 15.70 15.26 -13.81
C GLU A 96 15.46 16.01 -15.14
N LYS A 97 14.37 15.71 -15.85
CA LYS A 97 14.07 16.26 -17.19
C LYS A 97 12.97 17.31 -17.17
N VAL A 98 12.26 17.46 -16.06
CA VAL A 98 11.10 18.34 -15.95
C VAL A 98 11.38 19.51 -15.01
N LEU A 99 10.57 20.56 -15.12
CA LEU A 99 10.73 21.77 -14.29
C LEU A 99 10.13 21.65 -12.90
N SER A 100 9.17 20.73 -12.73
CA SER A 100 8.47 20.48 -11.47
C SER A 100 8.73 19.01 -11.05
N PRO A 101 9.83 18.75 -10.32
CA PRO A 101 10.11 17.41 -9.85
C PRO A 101 9.07 16.94 -8.84
N SER A 102 8.91 15.63 -8.71
CA SER A 102 8.03 15.02 -7.74
C SER A 102 8.48 15.30 -6.29
N TYR A 103 7.53 15.21 -5.38
CA TYR A 103 7.77 15.33 -3.94
C TYR A 103 7.28 14.08 -3.22
N VAL A 104 8.13 13.50 -2.39
CA VAL A 104 7.79 12.38 -1.51
C VAL A 104 7.59 12.91 -0.10
N ASP A 105 6.37 12.84 0.41
CA ASP A 105 5.98 13.31 1.73
C ASP A 105 5.93 12.15 2.74
N PRO A 106 6.94 12.01 3.62
CA PRO A 106 6.93 10.96 4.64
C PRO A 106 5.91 11.30 5.73
N LEU A 107 5.06 10.33 6.06
CA LEU A 107 4.03 10.50 7.10
C LEU A 107 4.64 10.66 8.52
N GLY A 108 5.91 10.30 8.73
CA GLY A 108 6.53 10.23 10.04
C GLY A 108 6.10 9.01 10.87
N HIS A 109 5.27 8.16 10.28
CA HIS A 109 4.88 6.85 10.80
C HIS A 109 5.40 5.76 9.86
N ASP A 110 5.74 4.64 10.47
CA ASP A 110 6.09 3.42 9.77
C ASP A 110 5.05 2.34 10.08
N TYR A 111 5.15 1.20 9.41
CA TYR A 111 4.28 0.06 9.71
C TYR A 111 5.05 -1.23 9.80
N LYS A 112 4.47 -2.20 10.52
CA LYS A 112 4.99 -3.56 10.62
C LYS A 112 3.85 -4.55 10.50
N GLU A 113 4.01 -5.50 9.59
CA GLU A 113 3.07 -6.61 9.44
C GLU A 113 3.36 -7.69 10.48
N LEU A 114 2.31 -8.19 11.09
CA LEU A 114 2.29 -9.31 12.03
C LEU A 114 1.23 -10.31 11.55
N HIS A 115 1.17 -11.48 12.15
CA HIS A 115 0.28 -12.54 11.73
C HIS A 115 -0.48 -13.15 12.90
N ILE A 116 -1.78 -13.34 12.73
CA ILE A 116 -2.63 -14.13 13.63
C ILE A 116 -3.00 -15.41 12.87
N ALA A 117 -2.48 -16.54 13.31
CA ALA A 117 -2.78 -17.85 12.71
C ALA A 117 -4.23 -18.27 12.96
N PRO A 118 -4.79 -19.21 12.20
CA PRO A 118 -6.04 -19.88 12.55
C PRO A 118 -5.97 -20.49 13.95
N GLY A 119 -7.11 -20.54 14.63
CA GLY A 119 -7.22 -21.19 15.93
C GLY A 119 -6.87 -22.69 15.86
N LYS A 120 -6.68 -23.33 17.02
CA LYS A 120 -6.34 -24.76 17.11
C LYS A 120 -7.41 -25.68 16.49
N ASP A 121 -8.63 -25.21 16.37
CA ASP A 121 -9.77 -25.85 15.70
C ASP A 121 -9.79 -25.57 14.18
N GLY A 122 -8.84 -24.77 13.67
CA GLY A 122 -8.78 -24.35 12.29
C GLY A 122 -9.77 -23.23 11.94
N GLU A 123 -10.38 -22.56 12.94
CA GLU A 123 -11.34 -21.48 12.73
C GLU A 123 -10.69 -20.09 12.97
N PHE A 124 -11.40 -19.03 12.58
CA PHE A 124 -10.97 -17.66 12.83
C PHE A 124 -10.89 -17.36 14.32
N GLN A 125 -9.84 -16.70 14.78
CA GLN A 125 -9.68 -16.27 16.17
C GLN A 125 -10.37 -14.95 16.50
N LEU A 126 -10.78 -14.16 15.48
CA LEU A 126 -11.54 -12.93 15.58
C LEU A 126 -12.72 -12.99 14.59
N ASP A 127 -13.63 -12.00 14.63
CA ASP A 127 -14.76 -11.94 13.69
C ASP A 127 -14.27 -11.67 12.26
N SER A 128 -14.43 -12.64 11.37
CA SER A 128 -14.02 -12.54 9.96
C SER A 128 -14.91 -11.61 9.12
N SER A 129 -16.04 -11.14 9.66
CA SER A 129 -16.93 -10.22 8.95
C SER A 129 -16.55 -8.73 9.10
N ALA A 130 -15.51 -8.42 9.87
CA ALA A 130 -15.10 -7.07 10.19
C ALA A 130 -13.58 -6.83 9.99
N LEU A 131 -13.21 -5.58 9.74
CA LEU A 131 -11.87 -5.05 9.97
C LEU A 131 -11.74 -4.76 11.47
N HIS A 132 -10.78 -5.38 12.15
CA HIS A 132 -10.49 -5.08 13.54
C HIS A 132 -9.53 -3.89 13.64
N ILE A 133 -9.81 -2.94 14.54
CA ILE A 133 -8.99 -1.74 14.76
C ILE A 133 -8.83 -1.54 16.27
N TRP A 134 -7.59 -1.36 16.71
CA TRP A 134 -7.20 -0.95 18.06
C TRP A 134 -6.61 0.46 18.00
N PRO A 135 -7.44 1.53 18.05
CA PRO A 135 -6.94 2.91 18.06
C PRO A 135 -6.34 3.23 19.43
N ARG A 136 -5.15 3.85 19.43
CA ARG A 136 -4.41 4.22 20.64
C ARG A 136 -3.84 5.64 20.57
N GLY A 137 -4.59 6.56 19.96
CA GLY A 137 -4.18 7.94 19.74
C GLY A 137 -3.13 8.04 18.63
N GLU A 138 -1.86 8.22 19.01
CA GLU A 138 -0.77 8.41 18.03
C GLU A 138 -0.43 7.17 17.21
N PHE A 139 -0.95 6.00 17.56
CA PHE A 139 -0.67 4.73 16.89
C PHE A 139 -1.89 3.82 16.90
N MET A 140 -1.90 2.81 16.06
CA MET A 140 -2.98 1.83 15.99
C MET A 140 -2.49 0.49 15.48
N LEU A 141 -3.24 -0.56 15.83
CA LEU A 141 -3.14 -1.88 15.24
C LEU A 141 -4.42 -2.15 14.46
N ILE A 142 -4.30 -2.79 13.31
CA ILE A 142 -5.45 -3.30 12.54
C ILE A 142 -5.25 -4.79 12.27
N ALA A 143 -6.35 -5.53 12.06
CA ALA A 143 -6.31 -6.91 11.60
C ALA A 143 -7.38 -7.17 10.55
N LEU A 144 -6.96 -7.77 9.42
CA LEU A 144 -7.79 -8.08 8.27
C LEU A 144 -7.86 -9.60 8.06
N PRO A 145 -9.06 -10.18 7.88
CA PRO A 145 -9.23 -11.61 7.68
C PRO A 145 -8.71 -12.05 6.31
N ASN A 146 -8.09 -13.23 6.28
CA ASN A 146 -7.64 -13.92 5.07
C ASN A 146 -8.53 -15.14 4.78
N THR A 147 -8.45 -15.66 3.56
CA THR A 147 -9.25 -16.81 3.12
C THR A 147 -8.85 -18.13 3.80
N ASP A 148 -7.62 -18.22 4.29
CA ASP A 148 -7.09 -19.35 5.05
C ASP A 148 -7.43 -19.33 6.54
N LYS A 149 -8.32 -18.41 6.94
CA LYS A 149 -8.77 -18.17 8.31
C LYS A 149 -7.72 -17.54 9.26
N SER A 150 -6.63 -17.07 8.71
CA SER A 150 -5.68 -16.20 9.41
C SER A 150 -6.10 -14.72 9.36
N PHE A 151 -5.36 -13.86 10.06
CA PHE A 151 -5.46 -12.40 9.91
C PHE A 151 -4.08 -11.82 9.61
N THR A 152 -4.04 -10.91 8.64
CA THR A 152 -2.91 -9.99 8.49
C THR A 152 -3.09 -8.85 9.48
N CYS A 153 -2.15 -8.73 10.40
CA CYS A 153 -2.14 -7.72 11.45
C CYS A 153 -1.11 -6.64 11.08
N THR A 154 -1.48 -5.37 11.18
CA THR A 154 -0.55 -4.27 10.86
C THR A 154 -0.50 -3.27 11.98
N LEU A 155 0.68 -3.11 12.58
CA LEU A 155 0.97 -2.06 13.55
C LEU A 155 1.46 -0.81 12.82
N PHE A 156 0.77 0.31 13.04
CA PHE A 156 1.19 1.65 12.61
C PHE A 156 1.68 2.43 13.83
N LEU A 157 2.90 2.92 13.78
CA LEU A 157 3.57 3.56 14.91
C LEU A 157 4.47 4.69 14.42
N PRO A 158 4.66 5.79 15.19
CA PRO A 158 5.67 6.78 14.88
C PRO A 158 7.04 6.14 14.62
N ALA A 159 7.78 6.66 13.65
CA ALA A 159 9.13 6.17 13.35
C ALA A 159 10.09 6.48 14.50
N GLN A 160 9.96 7.67 15.11
CA GLN A 160 10.84 8.21 16.15
C GLN A 160 10.05 8.75 17.34
N GLY A 161 10.68 8.78 18.53
CA GLY A 161 10.12 9.33 19.74
C GLY A 161 9.90 8.28 20.83
N LYS A 162 9.16 8.64 21.88
CA LYS A 162 8.99 7.78 23.07
C LYS A 162 8.20 6.50 22.81
N ARG A 163 7.19 6.57 21.95
CA ARG A 163 6.33 5.44 21.54
C ARG A 163 6.47 5.27 20.05
N SER A 164 7.57 4.67 19.63
CA SER A 164 7.98 4.59 18.24
C SER A 164 8.71 3.29 17.95
N PHE A 165 8.89 2.96 16.68
CA PHE A 165 9.72 1.82 16.29
C PHE A 165 11.17 1.94 16.81
N GLU A 166 11.72 3.17 16.85
CA GLU A 166 13.05 3.42 17.40
C GLU A 166 13.15 3.04 18.89
N SER A 167 12.08 3.25 19.67
CA SER A 167 12.05 2.95 21.10
C SER A 167 11.79 1.49 21.45
N LEU A 168 11.39 0.66 20.48
CA LEU A 168 11.00 -0.74 20.67
C LEU A 168 12.07 -1.72 20.17
N GLY A 169 13.33 -1.45 20.47
CA GLY A 169 14.48 -2.17 19.94
C GLY A 169 14.78 -3.51 20.59
N THR A 170 14.07 -3.95 21.65
CA THR A 170 14.30 -5.25 22.30
C THR A 170 13.01 -6.04 22.50
N PRO A 171 13.10 -7.39 22.62
CA PRO A 171 11.96 -8.26 22.90
C PRO A 171 11.18 -7.88 24.17
N GLU A 172 11.87 -7.43 25.20
CA GLU A 172 11.23 -7.03 26.46
C GLU A 172 10.39 -5.76 26.29
N LEU A 173 10.94 -4.74 25.59
CA LEU A 173 10.26 -3.47 25.35
C LEU A 173 9.02 -3.65 24.48
N ILE A 174 9.10 -4.47 23.42
CA ILE A 174 7.93 -4.73 22.57
C ILE A 174 6.88 -5.56 23.29
N THR A 175 7.29 -6.50 24.13
CA THR A 175 6.36 -7.31 24.95
C THR A 175 5.62 -6.44 25.95
N GLU A 176 6.31 -5.54 26.65
CA GLU A 176 5.71 -4.59 27.58
C GLU A 176 4.77 -3.62 26.85
N PHE A 177 5.17 -3.14 25.66
CA PHE A 177 4.33 -2.26 24.85
C PHE A 177 3.03 -2.95 24.44
N PHE A 178 3.09 -4.18 23.93
CA PHE A 178 1.89 -4.94 23.56
C PHE A 178 1.03 -5.29 24.77
N HIS A 179 1.62 -5.69 25.87
CA HIS A 179 0.89 -5.92 27.12
C HIS A 179 0.15 -4.66 27.59
N THR A 180 0.75 -3.49 27.43
CA THR A 180 0.14 -2.22 27.86
C THR A 180 -1.00 -1.77 26.95
N TYR A 181 -0.85 -1.93 25.65
CA TYR A 181 -1.75 -1.31 24.67
C TYR A 181 -2.61 -2.29 23.87
N PHE A 182 -2.23 -3.56 23.79
CA PHE A 182 -2.82 -4.58 22.94
C PHE A 182 -2.91 -5.94 23.63
N GLU A 183 -3.24 -5.93 24.93
CA GLU A 183 -3.27 -7.13 25.78
C GLU A 183 -4.21 -8.22 25.23
N ASP A 184 -5.33 -7.82 24.64
CA ASP A 184 -6.35 -8.72 24.08
C ASP A 184 -5.91 -9.44 22.79
N VAL A 185 -5.08 -8.81 21.98
CA VAL A 185 -4.63 -9.37 20.72
C VAL A 185 -3.21 -9.96 20.77
N GLN A 186 -2.37 -9.52 21.71
CA GLN A 186 -1.00 -10.05 21.84
C GLN A 186 -0.91 -11.58 21.86
N PRO A 187 -1.75 -12.32 22.62
CA PRO A 187 -1.68 -13.77 22.67
C PRO A 187 -2.05 -14.48 21.37
N LEU A 188 -2.70 -13.77 20.44
CA LEU A 188 -3.13 -14.28 19.15
C LEU A 188 -2.04 -14.19 18.09
N ILE A 189 -1.04 -13.31 18.29
CA ILE A 189 0.05 -13.08 17.32
C ILE A 189 1.02 -14.26 17.37
N GLU A 190 1.21 -14.88 16.20
CA GLU A 190 2.06 -16.04 16.06
C GLU A 190 3.54 -15.71 16.35
N ASN A 191 4.19 -16.58 17.14
CA ASN A 191 5.62 -16.48 17.47
C ASN A 191 6.06 -15.08 18.00
N PHE A 192 5.17 -14.37 18.73
CA PHE A 192 5.50 -13.08 19.33
C PHE A 192 6.46 -13.27 20.53
N PRO A 193 7.51 -12.42 20.71
CA PRO A 193 7.80 -11.19 19.96
C PRO A 193 8.73 -11.38 18.74
N ASN A 194 9.17 -12.59 18.41
CA ASN A 194 10.15 -12.81 17.34
C ASN A 194 9.66 -12.31 15.98
N THR A 195 8.39 -12.58 15.63
CA THR A 195 7.78 -12.11 14.38
C THR A 195 7.93 -10.60 14.19
N PHE A 196 7.91 -9.82 15.29
CA PHE A 196 8.12 -8.37 15.19
C PHE A 196 9.52 -8.00 14.70
N PHE A 197 10.56 -8.75 15.07
CA PHE A 197 11.95 -8.49 14.65
C PHE A 197 12.28 -9.12 13.30
N ASP A 198 11.68 -10.26 12.98
CA ASP A 198 11.92 -10.98 11.74
C ASP A 198 11.30 -10.25 10.52
N ASN A 199 10.18 -9.56 10.71
CA ASN A 199 9.51 -8.83 9.65
C ASN A 199 10.13 -7.45 9.43
N PRO A 200 10.23 -6.98 8.16
CA PRO A 200 10.76 -5.65 7.86
C PRO A 200 9.79 -4.55 8.36
N THR A 201 10.35 -3.39 8.68
CA THR A 201 9.56 -2.17 8.92
C THR A 201 9.38 -1.42 7.61
N GLY A 202 8.14 -1.25 7.19
CA GLY A 202 7.79 -0.49 5.99
C GLY A 202 7.62 1.00 6.28
N LYS A 203 8.04 1.84 5.34
CA LYS A 203 7.89 3.29 5.41
C LYS A 203 6.55 3.71 4.85
N LEU A 204 5.94 4.74 5.44
CA LEU A 204 4.72 5.36 4.92
C LEU A 204 5.06 6.73 4.33
N ALA A 205 4.72 6.91 3.08
CA ALA A 205 4.88 8.17 2.39
C ALA A 205 3.81 8.35 1.31
N THR A 206 3.50 9.59 0.99
CA THR A 206 2.69 9.96 -0.16
C THR A 206 3.61 10.50 -1.26
N VAL A 207 3.37 10.10 -2.49
CA VAL A 207 4.08 10.63 -3.66
C VAL A 207 3.18 11.63 -4.38
N TYR A 208 3.70 12.83 -4.59
CA TYR A 208 3.09 13.86 -5.41
C TYR A 208 3.98 14.10 -6.62
N SER A 209 3.53 13.78 -7.81
CA SER A 209 4.25 13.98 -9.07
C SER A 209 3.39 14.79 -10.02
N ASP A 210 3.94 15.89 -10.55
CA ASP A 210 3.22 16.72 -11.52
C ASP A 210 3.34 16.17 -12.94
N GLU A 211 4.43 15.52 -13.27
CA GLU A 211 4.71 14.95 -14.58
C GLU A 211 4.85 13.44 -14.51
N TRP A 212 3.89 12.73 -15.07
CA TRP A 212 3.88 11.25 -15.07
C TRP A 212 4.48 10.64 -16.33
N GLN A 213 5.01 11.47 -17.22
CA GLN A 213 5.59 10.99 -18.47
C GLN A 213 6.72 11.90 -18.98
N TYR A 214 7.63 11.33 -19.75
CA TYR A 214 8.66 12.06 -20.48
C TYR A 214 8.81 11.54 -21.91
N ASN A 215 8.79 12.46 -22.89
CA ASN A 215 8.90 12.18 -24.34
C ASN A 215 7.90 11.14 -24.86
N ASN A 216 6.77 10.93 -24.20
CA ASN A 216 5.81 9.86 -24.50
C ASN A 216 6.43 8.45 -24.51
N GLN A 217 7.65 8.29 -24.03
CA GLN A 217 8.41 7.03 -23.99
C GLN A 217 8.45 6.45 -22.57
N TYR A 218 8.65 7.28 -21.56
CA TYR A 218 8.66 6.90 -20.15
C TYR A 218 7.37 7.35 -19.50
N CYS A 219 6.69 6.46 -18.78
CA CYS A 219 5.40 6.75 -18.16
C CYS A 219 5.30 6.07 -16.79
N LEU A 220 4.76 6.76 -15.78
CA LEU A 220 4.55 6.23 -14.44
C LEU A 220 3.15 5.65 -14.29
N ILE A 221 3.03 4.56 -13.52
CA ILE A 221 1.77 3.90 -13.18
C ILE A 221 1.79 3.52 -11.69
N GLY A 222 0.65 3.65 -11.03
CA GLY A 222 0.48 3.23 -9.65
C GLY A 222 1.36 4.00 -8.67
N ASP A 223 1.91 3.30 -7.67
CA ASP A 223 2.70 3.90 -6.60
C ASP A 223 3.95 4.66 -7.08
N ALA A 224 4.44 4.39 -8.29
CA ALA A 224 5.51 5.17 -8.89
C ALA A 224 5.06 6.61 -9.19
N ALA A 225 3.80 6.80 -9.57
CA ALA A 225 3.20 8.11 -9.90
C ALA A 225 2.56 8.79 -8.69
N HIS A 226 1.80 8.02 -7.86
CA HIS A 226 0.92 8.56 -6.82
C HIS A 226 0.77 7.60 -5.64
N ALA A 227 1.87 7.11 -5.06
CA ALA A 227 1.80 6.31 -3.84
C ALA A 227 1.00 7.04 -2.76
N VAL A 228 0.11 6.32 -2.10
CA VAL A 228 -0.73 6.84 -1.02
C VAL A 228 -0.57 6.03 0.26
N VAL A 229 -0.80 6.67 1.40
CA VAL A 229 -0.84 5.94 2.68
C VAL A 229 -2.04 4.98 2.72
N PRO A 230 -1.94 3.81 3.37
CA PRO A 230 -2.88 2.70 3.19
C PRO A 230 -4.23 2.85 3.91
N PHE A 231 -4.46 3.94 4.61
CA PHE A 231 -5.59 4.08 5.53
C PHE A 231 -6.97 4.17 4.85
N PHE A 232 -7.01 4.55 3.58
CA PHE A 232 -8.22 4.52 2.78
C PHE A 232 -8.41 3.21 2.02
N GLY A 233 -7.35 2.37 1.93
CA GLY A 233 -7.39 1.06 1.28
C GLY A 233 -7.58 1.12 -0.24
N GLN A 234 -7.29 2.25 -0.90
CA GLN A 234 -7.57 2.46 -2.32
C GLN A 234 -6.35 2.47 -3.25
N GLY A 235 -5.12 2.38 -2.72
CA GLY A 235 -3.91 2.42 -3.56
C GLY A 235 -3.90 1.37 -4.67
N MET A 236 -4.25 0.12 -4.35
CA MET A 236 -4.35 -0.97 -5.34
C MET A 236 -5.44 -0.68 -6.39
N ASN A 237 -6.61 -0.22 -5.96
CA ASN A 237 -7.71 0.09 -6.87
C ASN A 237 -7.35 1.23 -7.81
N ALA A 238 -6.71 2.29 -7.31
CA ALA A 238 -6.21 3.41 -8.11
C ALA A 238 -5.18 2.95 -9.14
N SER A 239 -4.25 2.05 -8.76
CA SER A 239 -3.25 1.50 -9.68
C SER A 239 -3.87 0.63 -10.78
N PHE A 240 -4.92 -0.14 -10.48
CA PHE A 240 -5.65 -0.89 -11.51
C PHE A 240 -6.44 0.02 -12.44
N GLU A 241 -7.04 1.08 -11.91
CA GLU A 241 -7.71 2.10 -12.70
C GLU A 241 -6.74 2.83 -13.63
N ASP A 242 -5.49 3.06 -13.21
CA ASP A 242 -4.45 3.59 -14.09
C ASP A 242 -4.25 2.71 -15.33
N CYS A 243 -4.17 1.39 -15.13
CA CYS A 243 -4.04 0.45 -16.25
C CYS A 243 -5.25 0.52 -17.19
N GLU A 244 -6.47 0.60 -16.63
CA GLU A 244 -7.70 0.70 -17.41
C GLU A 244 -7.74 2.01 -18.22
N VAL A 245 -7.47 3.15 -17.59
CA VAL A 245 -7.48 4.47 -18.27
C VAL A 245 -6.38 4.58 -19.31
N LEU A 246 -5.19 4.03 -19.04
CA LEU A 246 -4.10 3.97 -20.04
C LEU A 246 -4.55 3.19 -21.28
N MET A 247 -5.21 2.04 -21.09
CA MET A 247 -5.71 1.24 -22.22
C MET A 247 -6.84 1.94 -22.96
N GLN A 248 -7.75 2.62 -22.26
CA GLN A 248 -8.79 3.44 -22.89
C GLN A 248 -8.19 4.56 -23.76
N CYS A 249 -7.14 5.24 -23.25
CA CYS A 249 -6.43 6.26 -24.03
C CYS A 249 -5.79 5.66 -25.32
N LEU A 250 -5.25 4.45 -25.23
CA LEU A 250 -4.68 3.74 -26.38
C LEU A 250 -5.75 3.32 -27.39
N ASP A 251 -6.89 2.82 -26.92
CA ASP A 251 -8.01 2.41 -27.78
C ASP A 251 -8.60 3.62 -28.52
N GLU A 252 -8.77 4.76 -27.86
CA GLU A 252 -9.20 6.01 -28.47
C GLU A 252 -8.21 6.53 -29.53
N ALA A 253 -6.91 6.26 -29.33
CA ALA A 253 -5.86 6.54 -30.29
C ALA A 253 -5.72 5.43 -31.37
N GLN A 254 -6.66 4.46 -31.42
CA GLN A 254 -6.66 3.34 -32.37
C GLN A 254 -5.35 2.53 -32.37
N GLY A 255 -4.74 2.36 -31.20
CA GLY A 255 -3.48 1.64 -31.03
C GLY A 255 -2.22 2.45 -31.36
N ASN A 256 -2.36 3.73 -31.73
CA ASN A 256 -1.22 4.61 -31.92
C ASN A 256 -0.78 5.20 -30.57
N TRP A 257 0.44 4.89 -30.15
CA TRP A 257 1.00 5.37 -28.89
C TRP A 257 1.34 6.87 -28.85
N GLU A 258 1.29 7.57 -29.96
CA GLU A 258 1.62 8.99 -30.01
C GLU A 258 0.67 9.81 -29.10
N GLY A 259 1.22 10.46 -28.11
CA GLY A 259 0.48 11.28 -27.13
C GLY A 259 -0.31 10.51 -26.08
N VAL A 260 -0.34 9.17 -26.10
CA VAL A 260 -1.13 8.35 -25.15
C VAL A 260 -0.68 8.58 -23.70
N CYS A 261 0.63 8.51 -23.44
CA CYS A 261 1.15 8.73 -22.08
C CYS A 261 0.84 10.13 -21.54
N LYS A 262 0.89 11.14 -22.40
CA LYS A 262 0.53 12.52 -22.04
C LYS A 262 -0.96 12.65 -21.71
N LYS A 263 -1.83 12.04 -22.54
CA LYS A 263 -3.27 12.04 -22.30
C LYS A 263 -3.62 11.32 -21.02
N TYR A 264 -3.09 10.11 -20.81
CA TYR A 264 -3.26 9.34 -19.59
C TYR A 264 -2.88 10.15 -18.34
N SER A 265 -1.67 10.73 -18.31
CA SER A 265 -1.21 11.56 -17.21
C SER A 265 -2.17 12.72 -16.92
N SER A 266 -2.63 13.43 -17.96
CA SER A 266 -3.55 14.57 -17.80
C SER A 266 -4.93 14.19 -17.25
N VAL A 267 -5.40 12.97 -17.55
CA VAL A 267 -6.70 12.47 -17.05
C VAL A 267 -6.58 11.98 -15.61
N ARG A 268 -5.53 11.21 -15.30
CA ARG A 268 -5.41 10.50 -14.01
C ARG A 268 -4.85 11.33 -12.87
N LYS A 269 -4.06 12.38 -13.17
CA LYS A 269 -3.40 13.15 -12.10
C LYS A 269 -4.37 13.71 -11.07
N ALA A 270 -5.49 14.29 -11.48
CA ALA A 270 -6.46 14.88 -10.56
C ALA A 270 -7.07 13.83 -9.61
N ASP A 271 -7.31 12.62 -10.09
CA ASP A 271 -7.83 11.51 -9.30
C ASP A 271 -6.76 10.97 -8.33
N GLY A 272 -5.51 10.86 -8.78
CA GLY A 272 -4.38 10.49 -7.93
C GLY A 272 -4.18 11.47 -6.77
N ASP A 273 -4.23 12.77 -7.03
CA ASP A 273 -4.15 13.81 -6.00
C ASP A 273 -5.34 13.74 -5.02
N ALA A 274 -6.55 13.49 -5.53
CA ALA A 274 -7.75 13.36 -4.70
C ALA A 274 -7.67 12.15 -3.75
N ILE A 275 -7.24 10.98 -4.25
CA ILE A 275 -7.03 9.77 -3.43
C ILE A 275 -5.95 10.00 -2.38
N ALA A 276 -4.85 10.66 -2.71
CA ALA A 276 -3.80 11.00 -1.77
C ALA A 276 -4.34 11.85 -0.60
N LYS A 277 -5.11 12.90 -0.93
CA LYS A 277 -5.75 13.75 0.08
C LYS A 277 -6.73 12.97 0.96
N MET A 278 -7.62 12.17 0.37
CA MET A 278 -8.59 11.35 1.10
C MET A 278 -7.91 10.33 2.01
N ALA A 279 -6.78 9.76 1.59
CA ALA A 279 -6.04 8.80 2.41
C ALA A 279 -5.44 9.45 3.68
N ILE A 280 -4.93 10.67 3.57
CA ILE A 280 -4.44 11.44 4.72
C ILE A 280 -5.59 11.87 5.64
N GLU A 281 -6.70 12.35 5.09
CA GLU A 281 -7.89 12.73 5.87
C GLU A 281 -8.43 11.52 6.66
N ASN A 282 -8.54 10.36 6.03
CA ASN A 282 -8.97 9.13 6.70
C ASN A 282 -7.97 8.65 7.77
N TYR A 283 -6.67 8.87 7.56
CA TYR A 283 -5.68 8.60 8.61
C TYR A 283 -5.93 9.41 9.88
N VAL A 284 -6.13 10.72 9.72
CA VAL A 284 -6.44 11.61 10.87
C VAL A 284 -7.74 11.19 11.54
N GLU A 285 -8.77 10.84 10.76
CA GLU A 285 -10.04 10.31 11.26
C GLU A 285 -9.83 9.04 12.10
N MET A 286 -9.17 8.04 11.55
CA MET A 286 -8.97 6.75 12.21
C MET A 286 -8.10 6.87 13.47
N ARG A 287 -7.13 7.77 13.46
CA ARG A 287 -6.22 7.99 14.57
C ARG A 287 -6.86 8.77 15.72
N ASP A 288 -7.54 9.88 15.40
CA ASP A 288 -7.92 10.91 16.36
C ASP A 288 -9.42 10.95 16.65
N LEU A 289 -10.27 10.68 15.64
CA LEU A 289 -11.71 10.96 15.71
C LEU A 289 -12.57 9.73 15.99
N VAL A 290 -12.13 8.54 15.62
CA VAL A 290 -12.92 7.29 15.74
C VAL A 290 -13.32 6.97 17.20
N THR A 291 -12.62 7.54 18.19
CA THR A 291 -12.93 7.38 19.63
C THR A 291 -13.85 8.47 20.18
N GLN A 292 -14.18 9.50 19.41
CA GLN A 292 -15.02 10.61 19.85
C GLN A 292 -16.50 10.32 19.57
N LYS A 293 -17.34 10.30 20.62
CA LYS A 293 -18.77 9.98 20.52
C LYS A 293 -19.55 10.92 19.56
N GLU A 294 -19.09 12.16 19.41
CA GLU A 294 -19.70 13.16 18.54
C GLU A 294 -19.45 12.89 17.05
N PHE A 295 -18.43 12.11 16.73
CA PHE A 295 -18.07 11.74 15.37
C PHE A 295 -18.86 10.53 14.84
N ILE A 296 -19.42 9.72 15.73
CA ILE A 296 -20.14 8.46 15.42
C ILE A 296 -21.63 8.73 15.05
N GLN A 297 -22.12 9.98 15.12
CA GLN A 297 -23.48 10.39 14.74
C GLN A 297 -23.55 10.82 13.28
#